data_b94271f3b921e2fb99aa62bdc6137e6e
#
_entry.id   b94271f3b921e2fb99aa62bdc6137e6e
#
_cell.length_a   1.000
_cell.length_b   1.000
_cell.length_c   1.000
_cell.angle_alpha   90.00
_cell.angle_beta   90.00
_cell.angle_gamma   90.00
#
_symmetry.space_group_name_H-M   'P 1'
#
loop_
_entity.id
_entity.type
_entity.pdbx_description
1 polymer ?
#
loop_
_entity_poly.entity_id
_entity_poly.type
_entity_poly.pdbx_seq_one_letter_code
_entity_poly.pdbx_strand_id
1 'polypeptide(L)'
;MLQFEDLRAGYEGVERLHGLSAALAPGRLTAIIGPNGSGKTTLIKCAAGLLRPMGGQVRLEGMPIDALSSRERALRISYMPQSRPAPDICVEQLTLHGRYPHLKWGQGPRRADFEIVEKALARTNLTPFRERSVLRLSGGERQRAYLSMMLAQQAPVMLLDEPTAFLDLSSQFQLMALLQSLRAEGRCVAVVLHDLALALEFADEVLLLSGGEIAFHGAPEALYRSGVLERAFGVRARRLDDGKFLFYPLCDG
;
A
#
# COMPACT_ATOMS: atom_id res chain seq x y z
N MET A 1 -2.26 -7.39 -13.18
CA MET A 1 -3.51 -7.38 -12.41
C MET A 1 -3.36 -8.32 -11.23
N LEU A 2 -3.69 -7.89 -10.02
CA LEU A 2 -3.73 -8.71 -8.80
C LEU A 2 -5.21 -9.02 -8.50
N GLN A 3 -5.55 -10.30 -8.28
CA GLN A 3 -6.93 -10.75 -8.13
C GLN A 3 -7.09 -11.57 -6.84
N PHE A 4 -8.22 -11.39 -6.20
CA PHE A 4 -8.68 -12.19 -5.05
C PHE A 4 -9.88 -13.01 -5.51
N GLU A 5 -9.89 -14.30 -5.25
CA GLU A 5 -10.95 -15.23 -5.65
C GLU A 5 -11.41 -16.01 -4.40
N ASP A 6 -12.61 -15.70 -3.91
CA ASP A 6 -13.22 -16.28 -2.70
C ASP A 6 -12.25 -16.33 -1.51
N LEU A 7 -11.47 -15.25 -1.33
CA LEU A 7 -10.36 -15.20 -0.38
C LEU A 7 -10.86 -15.26 1.06
N ARG A 8 -10.45 -16.29 1.78
CA ARG A 8 -10.65 -16.49 3.21
C ARG A 8 -9.31 -16.52 3.90
N ALA A 9 -9.12 -15.72 4.92
CA ALA A 9 -7.85 -15.64 5.61
C ALA A 9 -8.01 -15.14 7.04
N GLY A 10 -7.05 -15.50 7.89
CA GLY A 10 -7.05 -15.12 9.29
C GLY A 10 -5.80 -15.61 10.01
N TYR A 11 -5.86 -15.66 11.33
CA TYR A 11 -4.75 -16.04 12.19
C TYR A 11 -5.25 -17.05 13.24
N GLU A 12 -4.42 -18.04 13.55
CA GLU A 12 -4.68 -19.03 14.61
C GLU A 12 -6.05 -19.71 14.51
N GLY A 13 -6.49 -20.00 13.28
CA GLY A 13 -7.80 -20.63 13.01
C GLY A 13 -8.99 -19.67 13.05
N VAL A 14 -8.79 -18.39 13.39
CA VAL A 14 -9.84 -17.37 13.40
C VAL A 14 -9.87 -16.65 12.05
N GLU A 15 -10.93 -16.82 11.29
CA GLU A 15 -11.13 -16.16 10.01
C GLU A 15 -11.37 -14.65 10.22
N ARG A 16 -10.73 -13.83 9.40
CA ARG A 16 -10.83 -12.37 9.37
C ARG A 16 -11.33 -11.83 8.04
N LEU A 17 -11.20 -12.62 6.99
CA LEU A 17 -11.71 -12.33 5.65
C LEU A 17 -12.61 -13.48 5.23
N HIS A 18 -13.81 -13.16 4.77
CA HIS A 18 -14.92 -14.10 4.58
C HIS A 18 -15.33 -14.20 3.10
N GLY A 19 -14.45 -14.79 2.24
CA GLY A 19 -14.79 -15.05 0.85
C GLY A 19 -14.74 -13.81 -0.05
N LEU A 20 -13.69 -13.00 0.05
CA LEU A 20 -13.52 -11.77 -0.72
C LEU A 20 -13.19 -12.07 -2.18
N SER A 21 -13.86 -11.39 -3.12
CA SER A 21 -13.50 -11.39 -4.54
C SER A 21 -13.37 -9.97 -5.06
N ALA A 22 -12.18 -9.60 -5.53
CA ALA A 22 -11.87 -8.29 -6.08
C ALA A 22 -10.67 -8.36 -7.02
N ALA A 23 -10.44 -7.29 -7.80
CA ALA A 23 -9.26 -7.16 -8.64
C ALA A 23 -8.65 -5.76 -8.48
N LEU A 24 -7.33 -5.68 -8.41
CA LEU A 24 -6.56 -4.44 -8.42
C LEU A 24 -5.84 -4.32 -9.77
N ALA A 25 -6.15 -3.25 -10.49
CA ALA A 25 -5.70 -3.07 -11.88
C ALA A 25 -4.35 -2.33 -11.97
N PRO A 26 -3.51 -2.63 -12.98
CA PRO A 26 -2.38 -1.77 -13.34
C PRO A 26 -2.84 -0.35 -13.71
N GLY A 27 -2.01 0.65 -13.41
CA GLY A 27 -2.32 2.06 -13.67
C GLY A 27 -3.46 2.60 -12.80
N ARG A 28 -3.75 1.96 -11.67
CA ARG A 28 -4.74 2.40 -10.69
C ARG A 28 -4.13 2.53 -9.29
N LEU A 29 -4.58 3.56 -8.59
CA LEU A 29 -4.36 3.76 -7.17
C LEU A 29 -5.64 3.34 -6.43
N THR A 30 -5.60 2.20 -5.75
CA THR A 30 -6.72 1.69 -4.96
C THR A 30 -6.50 1.99 -3.49
N ALA A 31 -7.37 2.77 -2.87
CA ALA A 31 -7.40 2.97 -1.43
C ALA A 31 -8.20 1.83 -0.77
N ILE A 32 -7.56 1.12 0.15
CA ILE A 32 -8.20 0.11 0.99
C ILE A 32 -8.57 0.78 2.32
N ILE A 33 -9.86 0.94 2.57
CA ILE A 33 -10.39 1.58 3.78
C ILE A 33 -11.32 0.63 4.54
N GLY A 34 -11.64 0.98 5.76
CA GLY A 34 -12.59 0.22 6.61
C GLY A 34 -12.32 0.47 8.09
N PRO A 35 -13.26 0.17 8.97
CA PRO A 35 -13.09 0.25 10.42
C PRO A 35 -11.90 -0.58 10.93
N ASN A 36 -11.46 -0.32 12.15
CA ASN A 36 -10.44 -1.14 12.79
C ASN A 36 -10.93 -2.59 12.91
N GLY A 37 -10.04 -3.55 12.61
CA GLY A 37 -10.39 -4.97 12.64
C GLY A 37 -11.14 -5.47 11.40
N SER A 38 -11.42 -4.65 10.38
CA SER A 38 -12.13 -5.07 9.16
C SER A 38 -11.35 -6.00 8.22
N GLY A 39 -10.05 -6.27 8.49
CA GLY A 39 -9.25 -7.21 7.70
C GLY A 39 -8.29 -6.55 6.69
N LYS A 40 -8.13 -5.22 6.66
CA LYS A 40 -7.26 -4.51 5.70
C LYS A 40 -5.82 -5.03 5.65
N THR A 41 -5.16 -5.11 6.81
CA THR A 41 -3.79 -5.65 6.93
C THR A 41 -3.73 -7.14 6.54
N THR A 42 -4.78 -7.90 6.85
CA THR A 42 -4.88 -9.31 6.47
C THR A 42 -4.95 -9.44 4.94
N LEU A 43 -5.80 -8.64 4.28
CA LEU A 43 -5.94 -8.60 2.83
C LEU A 43 -4.61 -8.27 2.15
N ILE A 44 -3.95 -7.20 2.59
CA ILE A 44 -2.70 -6.74 1.95
C ILE A 44 -1.55 -7.72 2.18
N LYS A 45 -1.51 -8.44 3.33
CA LYS A 45 -0.54 -9.51 3.58
C LYS A 45 -0.79 -10.74 2.71
N CYS A 46 -2.04 -11.12 2.46
CA CYS A 46 -2.38 -12.17 1.49
C CYS A 46 -1.96 -11.73 0.08
N ALA A 47 -2.25 -10.48 -0.30
CA ALA A 47 -1.83 -9.89 -1.57
C ALA A 47 -0.31 -9.91 -1.79
N ALA A 48 0.47 -9.74 -0.71
CA ALA A 48 1.94 -9.80 -0.74
C ALA A 48 2.49 -11.25 -0.69
N GLY A 49 1.62 -12.26 -0.51
CA GLY A 49 2.03 -13.65 -0.29
C GLY A 49 2.75 -13.89 1.04
N LEU A 50 2.51 -13.02 2.03
CA LEU A 50 3.06 -13.10 3.38
C LEU A 50 2.14 -13.82 4.37
N LEU A 51 0.86 -13.92 4.03
CA LEU A 51 -0.13 -14.69 4.77
C LEU A 51 -0.80 -15.66 3.79
N ARG A 52 -0.75 -16.96 4.12
CA ARG A 52 -1.40 -17.99 3.32
C ARG A 52 -2.90 -17.93 3.53
N PRO A 53 -3.73 -17.93 2.46
CA PRO A 53 -5.17 -18.05 2.57
C PRO A 53 -5.60 -19.33 3.29
N MET A 54 -6.70 -19.27 4.03
CA MET A 54 -7.39 -20.42 4.61
C MET A 54 -8.35 -21.07 3.58
N GLY A 55 -8.80 -20.27 2.59
CA GLY A 55 -9.63 -20.69 1.47
C GLY A 55 -9.55 -19.69 0.33
N GLY A 56 -9.96 -20.10 -0.86
CA GLY A 56 -9.80 -19.27 -2.06
C GLY A 56 -8.34 -19.10 -2.46
N GLN A 57 -8.05 -18.06 -3.23
CA GLN A 57 -6.68 -17.81 -3.70
C GLN A 57 -6.44 -16.34 -4.07
N VAL A 58 -5.16 -15.97 -4.09
CA VAL A 58 -4.68 -14.71 -4.69
C VAL A 58 -3.97 -15.06 -6.00
N ARG A 59 -4.29 -14.34 -7.07
CA ARG A 59 -3.62 -14.48 -8.36
C ARG A 59 -2.90 -13.20 -8.76
N LEU A 60 -1.72 -13.35 -9.28
CA LEU A 60 -0.94 -12.27 -9.90
C LEU A 60 -0.74 -12.61 -11.38
N GLU A 61 -1.26 -11.77 -12.28
CA GLU A 61 -1.17 -11.99 -13.74
C GLU A 61 -1.69 -13.38 -14.16
N GLY A 62 -2.77 -13.85 -13.52
CA GLY A 62 -3.39 -15.14 -13.77
C GLY A 62 -2.73 -16.33 -13.07
N MET A 63 -1.56 -16.18 -12.44
CA MET A 63 -0.88 -17.24 -11.69
C MET A 63 -1.20 -17.16 -10.19
N PRO A 64 -1.47 -18.29 -9.51
CA PRO A 64 -1.58 -18.31 -8.07
C PRO A 64 -0.30 -17.78 -7.41
N ILE A 65 -0.44 -16.88 -6.42
CA ILE A 65 0.72 -16.27 -5.77
C ILE A 65 1.59 -17.30 -5.02
N ASP A 66 0.98 -18.37 -4.54
CA ASP A 66 1.66 -19.46 -3.83
C ASP A 66 2.51 -20.34 -4.77
N ALA A 67 2.26 -20.31 -6.08
CA ALA A 67 3.08 -20.98 -7.08
C ALA A 67 4.39 -20.24 -7.39
N LEU A 68 4.48 -18.95 -7.00
CA LEU A 68 5.66 -18.13 -7.22
C LEU A 68 6.67 -18.32 -6.08
N SER A 69 7.94 -18.49 -6.42
CA SER A 69 9.03 -18.42 -5.45
C SER A 69 9.08 -17.03 -4.76
N SER A 70 9.71 -16.95 -3.59
CA SER A 70 9.87 -15.68 -2.88
C SER A 70 10.56 -14.60 -3.73
N ARG A 71 11.53 -15.01 -4.57
CA ARG A 71 12.22 -14.11 -5.50
C ARG A 71 11.29 -13.62 -6.60
N GLU A 72 10.53 -14.50 -7.23
CA GLU A 72 9.58 -14.14 -8.29
C GLU A 72 8.50 -13.20 -7.78
N ARG A 73 8.00 -13.43 -6.56
CA ARG A 73 7.08 -12.49 -5.88
C ARG A 73 7.74 -11.14 -5.67
N ALA A 74 8.96 -11.12 -5.11
CA ALA A 74 9.68 -9.87 -4.85
C ALA A 74 10.05 -9.09 -6.12
N LEU A 75 10.17 -9.73 -7.28
CA LEU A 75 10.33 -9.05 -8.57
C LEU A 75 9.04 -8.40 -9.06
N ARG A 76 7.87 -8.82 -8.56
CA ARG A 76 6.55 -8.37 -9.04
C ARG A 76 5.77 -7.56 -8.01
N ILE A 77 6.02 -7.78 -6.72
CA ILE A 77 5.30 -7.12 -5.63
C ILE A 77 6.31 -6.50 -4.66
N SER A 78 6.17 -5.21 -4.39
CA SER A 78 6.81 -4.53 -3.27
C SER A 78 5.77 -4.31 -2.17
N TYR A 79 6.18 -4.52 -0.92
CA TYR A 79 5.30 -4.38 0.24
C TYR A 79 5.93 -3.51 1.32
N MET A 80 5.18 -2.54 1.80
CA MET A 80 5.53 -1.72 2.96
C MET A 80 4.61 -2.07 4.12
N PRO A 81 5.11 -2.71 5.20
CA PRO A 81 4.30 -2.98 6.39
C PRO A 81 4.07 -1.73 7.23
N GLN A 82 3.02 -1.73 8.04
CA GLN A 82 2.69 -0.66 8.99
C GLN A 82 3.83 -0.40 9.98
N SER A 83 4.37 -1.47 10.59
CA SER A 83 5.51 -1.37 11.52
C SER A 83 6.81 -1.79 10.83
N ARG A 84 7.86 -0.99 11.01
CA ARG A 84 9.15 -1.17 10.36
C ARG A 84 10.27 -0.99 11.37
N PRO A 85 11.18 -1.96 11.47
CA PRO A 85 12.38 -1.80 12.29
C PRO A 85 13.24 -0.65 11.74
N ALA A 86 14.05 -0.02 12.58
CA ALA A 86 15.07 0.92 12.15
C ALA A 86 16.42 0.19 12.20
N PRO A 87 16.93 -0.37 11.09
CA PRO A 87 18.22 -1.06 11.08
C PRO A 87 19.36 -0.05 11.19
N ASP A 88 20.47 -0.48 11.78
CA ASP A 88 21.68 0.33 11.88
C ASP A 88 22.51 0.26 10.57
N ILE A 89 21.94 0.78 9.52
CA ILE A 89 22.55 0.94 8.20
C ILE A 89 22.23 2.34 7.66
N CYS A 90 22.99 2.80 6.65
CA CYS A 90 22.67 4.08 6.03
C CYS A 90 21.47 3.98 5.06
N VAL A 91 20.89 5.15 4.73
CA VAL A 91 19.73 5.25 3.84
C VAL A 91 20.00 4.64 2.47
N GLU A 92 21.20 4.85 1.92
CA GLU A 92 21.62 4.26 0.64
C GLU A 92 21.61 2.72 0.70
N GLN A 93 22.15 2.14 1.77
CA GLN A 93 22.16 0.68 1.98
C GLN A 93 20.75 0.13 2.10
N LEU A 94 19.87 0.80 2.88
CA LEU A 94 18.45 0.41 2.96
C LEU A 94 17.79 0.44 1.58
N THR A 95 18.01 1.51 0.82
CA THR A 95 17.44 1.64 -0.53
C THR A 95 17.97 0.54 -1.46
N LEU A 96 19.26 0.19 -1.35
CA LEU A 96 19.91 -0.86 -2.14
C LEU A 96 19.33 -2.25 -1.84
N HIS A 97 18.78 -2.51 -0.64
CA HIS A 97 18.08 -3.77 -0.35
C HIS A 97 16.91 -4.02 -1.31
N GLY A 98 16.28 -2.96 -1.84
CA GLY A 98 15.28 -3.09 -2.91
C GLY A 98 15.80 -3.78 -4.17
N ARG A 99 17.11 -3.79 -4.40
CA ARG A 99 17.73 -4.45 -5.57
C ARG A 99 17.99 -5.94 -5.38
N TYR A 100 17.94 -6.47 -4.14
CA TYR A 100 18.26 -7.87 -3.88
C TYR A 100 17.51 -8.90 -4.74
N PRO A 101 16.22 -8.77 -5.04
CA PRO A 101 15.54 -9.70 -5.93
C PRO A 101 16.13 -9.78 -7.35
N HIS A 102 16.81 -8.71 -7.80
CA HIS A 102 17.41 -8.61 -9.12
C HIS A 102 18.83 -9.19 -9.18
N LEU A 103 19.50 -9.34 -8.03
CA LEU A 103 20.87 -9.83 -7.98
C LEU A 103 20.90 -11.34 -8.26
N LYS A 104 21.92 -11.80 -8.96
CA LYS A 104 22.20 -13.22 -9.11
C LYS A 104 22.93 -13.73 -7.87
N TRP A 105 22.71 -14.99 -7.55
CA TRP A 105 23.41 -15.64 -6.44
C TRP A 105 24.92 -15.47 -6.54
N GLY A 106 25.57 -15.05 -5.45
CA GLY A 106 27.03 -14.82 -5.40
C GLY A 106 27.52 -13.54 -6.09
N GLN A 107 26.63 -12.70 -6.62
CA GLN A 107 27.00 -11.42 -7.25
C GLN A 107 26.55 -10.24 -6.38
N GLY A 108 27.44 -9.28 -6.20
CA GLY A 108 27.11 -7.98 -5.59
C GLY A 108 26.34 -7.05 -6.54
N PRO A 109 25.87 -5.90 -6.01
CA PRO A 109 25.24 -4.85 -6.79
C PRO A 109 26.16 -4.33 -7.90
N ARG A 110 25.60 -4.02 -9.05
CA ARG A 110 26.30 -3.45 -10.21
C ARG A 110 26.09 -1.94 -10.28
N ARG A 111 26.85 -1.24 -11.10
CA ARG A 111 26.70 0.20 -11.33
C ARG A 111 25.25 0.61 -11.65
N ALA A 112 24.55 -0.17 -12.48
CA ALA A 112 23.15 0.08 -12.80
C ALA A 112 22.22 0.03 -11.57
N ASP A 113 22.53 -0.79 -10.56
CA ASP A 113 21.74 -0.86 -9.32
C ASP A 113 21.91 0.41 -8.50
N PHE A 114 23.12 0.97 -8.43
CA PHE A 114 23.38 2.24 -7.76
C PHE A 114 22.72 3.43 -8.48
N GLU A 115 22.65 3.43 -9.82
CA GLU A 115 21.93 4.45 -10.59
C GLU A 115 20.42 4.41 -10.32
N ILE A 116 19.85 3.22 -10.10
CA ILE A 116 18.44 3.05 -9.69
C ILE A 116 18.23 3.56 -8.26
N VAL A 117 19.15 3.25 -7.34
CA VAL A 117 19.12 3.73 -5.95
C VAL A 117 19.16 5.25 -5.92
N GLU A 118 20.03 5.89 -6.70
CA GLU A 118 20.14 7.34 -6.76
C GLU A 118 18.83 8.00 -7.22
N LYS A 119 18.22 7.45 -8.28
CA LYS A 119 16.89 7.91 -8.74
C LYS A 119 15.81 7.73 -7.67
N ALA A 120 15.83 6.63 -6.93
CA ALA A 120 14.87 6.37 -5.86
C ALA A 120 15.03 7.37 -4.70
N LEU A 121 16.28 7.66 -4.29
CA LEU A 121 16.60 8.65 -3.27
C LEU A 121 16.18 10.07 -3.69
N ALA A 122 16.41 10.44 -4.95
CA ALA A 122 15.99 11.73 -5.48
C ALA A 122 14.47 11.88 -5.45
N ARG A 123 13.72 10.86 -5.87
CA ARG A 123 12.23 10.87 -5.87
C ARG A 123 11.61 10.96 -4.48
N THR A 124 12.34 10.54 -3.45
CA THR A 124 11.89 10.59 -2.04
C THR A 124 12.51 11.74 -1.25
N ASN A 125 13.24 12.65 -1.91
CA ASN A 125 13.94 13.77 -1.29
C ASN A 125 14.93 13.32 -0.19
N LEU A 126 15.62 12.19 -0.40
CA LEU A 126 16.56 11.61 0.55
C LEU A 126 18.03 11.68 0.12
N THR A 127 18.32 12.25 -1.04
CA THR A 127 19.72 12.43 -1.51
C THR A 127 20.64 13.10 -0.48
N PRO A 128 20.21 14.15 0.27
CA PRO A 128 21.05 14.77 1.31
C PRO A 128 21.29 13.86 2.53
N PHE A 129 20.51 12.82 2.69
CA PHE A 129 20.55 11.92 3.85
C PHE A 129 21.13 10.54 3.50
N ARG A 130 21.68 10.36 2.29
CA ARG A 130 22.11 9.05 1.77
C ARG A 130 23.03 8.28 2.71
N GLU A 131 23.96 8.96 3.38
CA GLU A 131 24.95 8.38 4.30
C GLU A 131 24.46 8.35 5.76
N ARG A 132 23.32 8.98 6.07
CA ARG A 132 22.77 9.03 7.42
C ARG A 132 22.24 7.65 7.83
N SER A 133 22.54 7.23 9.08
CA SER A 133 21.95 6.02 9.65
C SER A 133 20.43 6.15 9.75
N VAL A 134 19.70 5.09 9.37
CA VAL A 134 18.23 4.99 9.46
C VAL A 134 17.73 5.18 10.89
N LEU A 135 18.54 4.81 11.91
CA LEU A 135 18.24 5.04 13.32
C LEU A 135 18.10 6.53 13.68
N ARG A 136 18.82 7.39 12.96
CA ARG A 136 18.87 8.85 13.22
C ARG A 136 17.86 9.65 12.40
N LEU A 137 17.00 8.98 11.65
CA LEU A 137 15.95 9.61 10.86
C LEU A 137 14.72 9.90 11.72
N SER A 138 14.04 11.02 11.44
CA SER A 138 12.69 11.28 11.91
C SER A 138 11.72 10.21 11.39
N GLY A 139 10.53 10.13 11.96
CA GLY A 139 9.49 9.20 11.50
C GLY A 139 9.18 9.36 10.01
N GLY A 140 9.01 10.60 9.54
CA GLY A 140 8.74 10.90 8.14
C GLY A 140 9.93 10.61 7.19
N GLU A 141 11.15 10.93 7.61
CA GLU A 141 12.36 10.59 6.83
C GLU A 141 12.52 9.07 6.72
N ARG A 142 12.27 8.33 7.81
CA ARG A 142 12.31 6.87 7.81
C ARG A 142 11.25 6.28 6.89
N GLN A 143 10.05 6.84 6.89
CA GLN A 143 8.99 6.47 5.97
C GLN A 143 9.44 6.60 4.51
N ARG A 144 10.02 7.77 4.16
CA ARG A 144 10.56 8.02 2.82
C ARG A 144 11.73 7.07 2.47
N ALA A 145 12.56 6.67 3.45
CA ALA A 145 13.64 5.71 3.24
C ALA A 145 13.12 4.32 2.85
N TYR A 146 12.07 3.83 3.51
CA TYR A 146 11.41 2.58 3.10
C TYR A 146 10.71 2.70 1.74
N LEU A 147 10.14 3.87 1.45
CA LEU A 147 9.55 4.12 0.14
C LEU A 147 10.62 4.13 -0.96
N SER A 148 11.81 4.71 -0.72
CA SER A 148 12.92 4.65 -1.68
C SER A 148 13.38 3.21 -1.94
N MET A 149 13.42 2.36 -0.92
CA MET A 149 13.68 0.92 -1.08
C MET A 149 12.64 0.25 -2.00
N MET A 150 11.34 0.53 -1.80
CA MET A 150 10.28 0.02 -2.68
C MET A 150 10.43 0.52 -4.12
N LEU A 151 10.80 1.80 -4.30
CA LEU A 151 11.04 2.37 -5.63
C LEU A 151 12.22 1.69 -6.32
N ALA A 152 13.31 1.45 -5.58
CA ALA A 152 14.49 0.76 -6.09
C ALA A 152 14.19 -0.70 -6.48
N GLN A 153 13.22 -1.34 -5.84
CA GLN A 153 12.78 -2.70 -6.18
C GLN A 153 12.12 -2.76 -7.57
N GLN A 154 11.56 -1.65 -8.08
CA GLN A 154 10.93 -1.54 -9.40
C GLN A 154 9.80 -2.56 -9.66
N ALA A 155 9.16 -3.06 -8.62
CA ALA A 155 8.04 -3.98 -8.77
C ALA A 155 6.83 -3.28 -9.39
N PRO A 156 6.09 -3.94 -10.32
CA PRO A 156 4.89 -3.38 -10.94
C PRO A 156 3.70 -3.25 -9.99
N VAL A 157 3.66 -4.02 -8.90
CA VAL A 157 2.63 -3.94 -7.87
C VAL A 157 3.26 -3.38 -6.58
N MET A 158 2.64 -2.34 -6.04
CA MET A 158 3.06 -1.69 -4.80
C MET A 158 1.93 -1.78 -3.77
N LEU A 159 2.21 -2.41 -2.65
CA LEU A 159 1.28 -2.62 -1.54
C LEU A 159 1.79 -1.86 -0.32
N LEU A 160 1.00 -0.90 0.20
CA LEU A 160 1.40 -0.06 1.31
C LEU A 160 0.36 -0.17 2.44
N ASP A 161 0.83 -0.60 3.62
CA ASP A 161 0.00 -0.74 4.81
C ASP A 161 0.19 0.48 5.73
N GLU A 162 -0.80 1.38 5.77
CA GLU A 162 -0.83 2.62 6.54
C GLU A 162 0.42 3.51 6.38
N PRO A 163 0.78 3.87 5.14
CA PRO A 163 2.01 4.63 4.91
C PRO A 163 1.93 6.09 5.35
N THR A 164 0.75 6.61 5.68
CA THR A 164 0.54 7.98 6.15
C THR A 164 0.64 8.13 7.67
N ALA A 165 0.74 7.00 8.41
CA ALA A 165 0.87 7.03 9.86
C ALA A 165 2.14 7.80 10.29
N PHE A 166 2.01 8.65 11.30
CA PHE A 166 3.10 9.48 11.85
C PHE A 166 3.69 10.54 10.90
N LEU A 167 3.05 10.81 9.76
CA LEU A 167 3.40 11.91 8.87
C LEU A 167 2.60 13.17 9.23
N ASP A 168 3.26 14.33 9.15
CA ASP A 168 2.55 15.60 9.11
C ASP A 168 1.74 15.74 7.82
N LEU A 169 0.79 16.67 7.80
CA LEU A 169 -0.14 16.86 6.69
C LEU A 169 0.57 17.11 5.35
N SER A 170 1.63 17.92 5.35
CA SER A 170 2.41 18.20 4.14
C SER A 170 3.07 16.94 3.59
N SER A 171 3.67 16.13 4.46
CA SER A 171 4.31 14.85 4.11
C SER A 171 3.29 13.81 3.61
N GLN A 172 2.05 13.81 4.14
CA GLN A 172 0.97 12.95 3.63
C GLN A 172 0.61 13.30 2.20
N PHE A 173 0.42 14.60 1.88
CA PHE A 173 0.13 15.05 0.52
C PHE A 173 1.27 14.73 -0.45
N GLN A 174 2.53 14.93 -0.04
CA GLN A 174 3.70 14.57 -0.86
C GLN A 174 3.74 13.06 -1.17
N LEU A 175 3.44 12.23 -0.17
CA LEU A 175 3.34 10.78 -0.37
C LEU A 175 2.25 10.44 -1.37
N MET A 176 1.03 10.97 -1.20
CA MET A 176 -0.08 10.68 -2.09
C MET A 176 0.20 11.15 -3.53
N ALA A 177 0.79 12.33 -3.72
CA ALA A 177 1.23 12.81 -5.03
C ALA A 177 2.27 11.88 -5.67
N LEU A 178 3.22 11.35 -4.89
CA LEU A 178 4.17 10.35 -5.38
C LEU A 178 3.47 9.06 -5.79
N LEU A 179 2.51 8.54 -4.99
CA LEU A 179 1.75 7.34 -5.35
C LEU A 179 0.93 7.55 -6.65
N GLN A 180 0.34 8.74 -6.85
CA GLN A 180 -0.33 9.10 -8.09
C GLN A 180 0.64 9.12 -9.30
N SER A 181 1.87 9.62 -9.11
CA SER A 181 2.88 9.60 -10.19
C SER A 181 3.25 8.16 -10.57
N LEU A 182 3.38 7.26 -9.58
CA LEU A 182 3.68 5.85 -9.80
C LEU A 182 2.53 5.13 -10.52
N ARG A 183 1.30 5.45 -10.16
CA ARG A 183 0.11 4.99 -10.88
C ARG A 183 0.11 5.46 -12.34
N ALA A 184 0.45 6.73 -12.59
CA ALA A 184 0.55 7.26 -13.95
C ALA A 184 1.67 6.59 -14.78
N GLU A 185 2.70 6.03 -14.14
CA GLU A 185 3.73 5.18 -14.75
C GLU A 185 3.21 3.75 -15.07
N GLY A 186 1.94 3.44 -14.82
CA GLY A 186 1.32 2.14 -15.09
C GLY A 186 1.41 1.14 -13.94
N ARG A 187 1.93 1.51 -12.76
CA ARG A 187 1.99 0.60 -11.61
C ARG A 187 0.60 0.36 -11.02
N CYS A 188 0.39 -0.84 -10.50
CA CYS A 188 -0.74 -1.15 -9.62
C CYS A 188 -0.37 -0.73 -8.19
N VAL A 189 -1.06 0.26 -7.65
CA VAL A 189 -0.78 0.78 -6.30
C VAL A 189 -1.98 0.51 -5.40
N ALA A 190 -1.80 -0.23 -4.31
CA ALA A 190 -2.81 -0.42 -3.28
C ALA A 190 -2.30 0.15 -1.96
N VAL A 191 -3.07 1.00 -1.33
CA VAL A 191 -2.71 1.69 -0.10
C VAL A 191 -3.82 1.58 0.94
N VAL A 192 -3.48 1.08 2.12
CA VAL A 192 -4.38 1.12 3.28
C VAL A 192 -4.33 2.52 3.88
N LEU A 193 -5.48 3.15 4.00
CA LEU A 193 -5.63 4.49 4.55
C LEU A 193 -6.67 4.51 5.69
N HIS A 194 -6.38 5.31 6.72
CA HIS A 194 -7.35 5.67 7.77
C HIS A 194 -8.05 6.98 7.46
N ASP A 195 -7.38 7.89 6.77
CA ASP A 195 -7.94 9.18 6.39
C ASP A 195 -8.85 9.01 5.17
N LEU A 196 -10.16 9.20 5.41
CA LEU A 196 -11.18 9.07 4.37
C LEU A 196 -11.10 10.18 3.33
N ALA A 197 -10.68 11.39 3.73
CA ALA A 197 -10.54 12.51 2.79
C ALA A 197 -9.42 12.21 1.79
N LEU A 198 -8.25 11.76 2.26
CA LEU A 198 -7.16 11.32 1.39
C LEU A 198 -7.57 10.18 0.45
N ALA A 199 -8.34 9.20 0.97
CA ALA A 199 -8.80 8.08 0.15
C ALA A 199 -9.73 8.54 -0.98
N LEU A 200 -10.69 9.42 -0.68
CA LEU A 200 -11.66 9.92 -1.67
C LEU A 200 -11.05 10.92 -2.65
N GLU A 201 -10.05 11.69 -2.23
CA GLU A 201 -9.42 12.74 -3.06
C GLU A 201 -8.38 12.17 -4.03
N PHE A 202 -7.57 11.19 -3.58
CA PHE A 202 -6.39 10.75 -4.34
C PHE A 202 -6.56 9.42 -5.07
N ALA A 203 -7.47 8.54 -4.63
CA ALA A 203 -7.62 7.22 -5.23
C ALA A 203 -8.48 7.24 -6.51
N ASP A 204 -8.15 6.34 -7.43
CA ASP A 204 -9.00 6.04 -8.59
C ASP A 204 -10.15 5.10 -8.20
N GLU A 205 -9.87 4.22 -7.23
CA GLU A 205 -10.81 3.21 -6.73
C GLU A 205 -10.68 3.09 -5.21
N VAL A 206 -11.80 2.80 -4.57
CA VAL A 206 -11.85 2.52 -3.13
C VAL A 206 -12.39 1.12 -2.92
N LEU A 207 -11.64 0.33 -2.14
CA LEU A 207 -12.08 -0.95 -1.61
C LEU A 207 -12.41 -0.78 -0.13
N LEU A 208 -13.70 -0.77 0.22
CA LEU A 208 -14.14 -0.64 1.59
C LEU A 208 -14.42 -2.02 2.18
N LEU A 209 -13.69 -2.35 3.25
CA LEU A 209 -13.89 -3.57 4.03
C LEU A 209 -14.71 -3.28 5.29
N SER A 210 -15.68 -4.13 5.58
CA SER A 210 -16.45 -4.11 6.83
C SER A 210 -16.78 -5.53 7.26
N GLY A 211 -16.51 -5.87 8.52
CA GLY A 211 -16.79 -7.21 9.05
C GLY A 211 -16.11 -8.36 8.29
N GLY A 212 -14.94 -8.12 7.68
CA GLY A 212 -14.23 -9.15 6.91
C GLY A 212 -14.75 -9.37 5.48
N GLU A 213 -15.67 -8.54 5.02
CA GLU A 213 -16.27 -8.59 3.67
C GLU A 213 -16.04 -7.29 2.90
N ILE A 214 -16.22 -7.32 1.57
CA ILE A 214 -16.22 -6.12 0.74
C ILE A 214 -17.59 -5.47 0.83
N ALA A 215 -17.66 -4.34 1.55
CA ALA A 215 -18.87 -3.53 1.61
C ALA A 215 -19.05 -2.64 0.36
N PHE A 216 -17.95 -2.27 -0.29
CA PHE A 216 -17.96 -1.49 -1.52
C PHE A 216 -16.63 -1.66 -2.28
N HIS A 217 -16.71 -1.68 -3.62
CA HIS A 217 -15.54 -1.56 -4.49
C HIS A 217 -15.91 -0.73 -5.73
N GLY A 218 -15.21 0.36 -5.96
CA GLY A 218 -15.49 1.24 -7.10
C GLY A 218 -14.91 2.64 -6.94
N ALA A 219 -15.37 3.57 -7.79
CA ALA A 219 -14.89 4.95 -7.78
C ALA A 219 -15.29 5.69 -6.48
N PRO A 220 -14.46 6.64 -5.98
CA PRO A 220 -14.74 7.43 -4.78
C PRO A 220 -16.11 8.13 -4.81
N GLU A 221 -16.48 8.72 -5.93
CA GLU A 221 -17.77 9.39 -6.11
C GLU A 221 -18.96 8.41 -5.96
N ALA A 222 -18.84 7.19 -6.47
CA ALA A 222 -19.88 6.17 -6.32
C ALA A 222 -20.00 5.71 -4.86
N LEU A 223 -18.87 5.59 -4.14
CA LEU A 223 -18.86 5.31 -2.70
C LEU A 223 -19.59 6.39 -1.92
N TYR A 224 -19.26 7.66 -2.16
CA TYR A 224 -19.93 8.81 -1.51
C TYR A 224 -21.44 8.78 -1.70
N ARG A 225 -21.92 8.51 -2.93
CA ARG A 225 -23.36 8.46 -3.23
C ARG A 225 -24.10 7.25 -2.67
N SER A 226 -23.38 6.18 -2.34
CA SER A 226 -23.97 4.90 -1.90
C SER A 226 -24.47 4.91 -0.45
N GLY A 227 -24.00 5.85 0.38
CA GLY A 227 -24.25 5.88 1.83
C GLY A 227 -23.60 4.70 2.60
N VAL A 228 -22.76 3.91 1.92
CA VAL A 228 -22.07 2.77 2.57
C VAL A 228 -21.00 3.29 3.54
N LEU A 229 -20.35 4.40 3.18
CA LEU A 229 -19.31 5.02 3.99
C LEU A 229 -19.84 5.46 5.35
N GLU A 230 -21.01 6.10 5.38
CA GLU A 230 -21.66 6.54 6.60
C GLU A 230 -22.02 5.35 7.50
N ARG A 231 -22.56 4.28 6.92
CA ARG A 231 -22.91 3.07 7.67
C ARG A 231 -21.70 2.35 8.24
N ALA A 232 -20.60 2.31 7.46
CA ALA A 232 -19.39 1.60 7.88
C ALA A 232 -18.62 2.33 8.98
N PHE A 233 -18.59 3.66 8.96
CA PHE A 233 -17.76 4.47 9.88
C PHE A 233 -18.56 5.24 10.93
N GLY A 234 -19.89 5.27 10.84
CA GLY A 234 -20.70 6.06 11.76
C GLY A 234 -20.48 7.57 11.60
N VAL A 235 -20.20 8.03 10.40
CA VAL A 235 -19.93 9.44 10.07
C VAL A 235 -20.89 9.91 8.99
N ARG A 236 -21.05 11.22 8.84
CA ARG A 236 -21.72 11.84 7.70
C ARG A 236 -20.65 12.49 6.81
N ALA A 237 -20.67 12.18 5.53
CA ALA A 237 -19.83 12.82 4.54
C ALA A 237 -20.58 13.99 3.87
N ARG A 238 -19.89 15.11 3.64
CA ARG A 238 -20.38 16.25 2.85
C ARG A 238 -19.33 16.64 1.83
N ARG A 239 -19.74 16.72 0.57
CA ARG A 239 -18.90 17.26 -0.49
C ARG A 239 -19.01 18.78 -0.51
N LEU A 240 -17.86 19.46 -0.59
CA LEU A 240 -17.77 20.91 -0.76
C LEU A 240 -17.83 21.31 -2.24
N ASP A 241 -18.03 22.61 -2.51
CA ASP A 241 -18.12 23.16 -3.86
C ASP A 241 -16.79 23.00 -4.65
N ASP A 242 -15.65 22.95 -3.96
CA ASP A 242 -14.32 22.67 -4.52
C ASP A 242 -14.06 21.17 -4.78
N GLY A 243 -15.05 20.32 -4.51
CA GLY A 243 -14.99 18.88 -4.71
C GLY A 243 -14.39 18.08 -3.56
N LYS A 244 -13.88 18.74 -2.50
CA LYS A 244 -13.34 18.08 -1.31
C LYS A 244 -14.41 17.51 -0.42
N PHE A 245 -14.01 16.63 0.51
CA PHE A 245 -14.93 16.00 1.45
C PHE A 245 -14.66 16.44 2.88
N LEU A 246 -15.73 16.73 3.62
CA LEU A 246 -15.73 16.91 5.06
C LEU A 246 -16.51 15.78 5.72
N PHE A 247 -16.04 15.37 6.90
CA PHE A 247 -16.65 14.30 7.69
C PHE A 247 -17.09 14.84 9.04
N TYR A 248 -18.29 14.46 9.45
CA TYR A 248 -18.90 14.84 10.74
C TYR A 248 -19.35 13.57 11.46
N PRO A 249 -19.32 13.53 12.80
CA PRO A 249 -19.98 12.46 13.53
C PRO A 249 -21.47 12.43 13.19
N LEU A 250 -22.05 11.22 13.14
CA LEU A 250 -23.51 11.10 13.19
C LEU A 250 -23.92 11.58 14.59
N CYS A 251 -24.52 12.78 14.68
CA CYS A 251 -25.17 13.17 15.91
C CYS A 251 -26.44 12.33 16.01
N ASP A 252 -26.51 11.48 17.03
CA ASP A 252 -27.78 10.88 17.44
C ASP A 252 -28.70 12.03 17.84
N GLY A 253 -29.77 12.23 17.08
CA GLY A 253 -30.83 13.20 17.35
C GLY A 253 -31.74 12.76 18.48
#